data_a8bb3e76bc827078003546252bd92fc7
#
_entry.id   a8bb3e76bc827078003546252bd92fc7
#
_cell.length_a   1.000
_cell.length_b   1.000
_cell.length_c   1.000
_cell.angle_alpha   90.00
_cell.angle_beta   90.00
_cell.angle_gamma   90.00
#
_symmetry.space_group_name_H-M   'P 1'
#
loop_
_entity.id
_entity.type
_entity.pdbx_description
1 polymer ?
#
loop_
_entity_poly.entity_id
_entity_poly.type
_entity_poly.pdbx_seq_one_letter_code
_entity_poly.pdbx_strand_id
1 'polypeptide(L)'
;MSDTQAQFAVLKQTADPRVADAIQQLIETGQDHELNRINVLDFSVRSGLDEERVISGFLHASRLGLFDLTWNVLCPGCGGVLDAHSTLKSLRHDDYHCGLCACGYEASVDEQVEVAFTVSPRVRRIAAHDPNSLPPWEYYKQVFWSSGVDFDKADFATLADEGTLEILELPAGDKAVLSLQLPKEFIIVFEPVTHAAQFIDVQGEPTKERQQLGLVFDKTASPTGGTRTMRSTVSTCWISRSGAGLTKKR
;
A
#
# COMPACT_ATOMS: atom_id res chain seq x y z
N MET A 1 -20.78 21.40 -18.43
CA MET A 1 -20.66 20.50 -17.26
C MET A 1 -19.34 19.79 -17.37
N SER A 2 -18.58 19.68 -16.28
CA SER A 2 -17.40 18.83 -16.28
C SER A 2 -17.79 17.37 -16.45
N ASP A 3 -16.89 16.54 -16.95
CA ASP A 3 -17.10 15.10 -17.11
C ASP A 3 -17.52 14.44 -15.77
N THR A 4 -16.88 14.85 -14.68
CA THR A 4 -17.19 14.41 -13.33
C THR A 4 -18.61 14.77 -12.87
N GLN A 5 -19.13 15.95 -13.23
CA GLN A 5 -20.52 16.34 -12.91
C GLN A 5 -21.54 15.48 -13.66
N ALA A 6 -21.24 15.11 -14.90
CA ALA A 6 -22.07 14.18 -15.65
C ALA A 6 -22.09 12.79 -15.01
N GLN A 7 -20.92 12.30 -14.55
CA GLN A 7 -20.81 11.02 -13.84
C GLN A 7 -21.64 11.02 -12.54
N PHE A 8 -21.60 12.07 -11.73
CA PHE A 8 -22.45 12.18 -10.53
C PHE A 8 -23.96 12.23 -10.86
N ALA A 9 -24.33 12.92 -11.93
CA ALA A 9 -25.74 12.94 -12.36
C ALA A 9 -26.24 11.55 -12.74
N VAL A 10 -25.42 10.74 -13.41
CA VAL A 10 -25.72 9.34 -13.73
C VAL A 10 -25.75 8.48 -12.47
N LEU A 11 -24.79 8.67 -11.55
CA LEU A 11 -24.74 7.91 -10.29
C LEU A 11 -26.04 8.11 -9.47
N LYS A 12 -26.54 9.35 -9.37
CA LYS A 12 -27.81 9.66 -8.66
C LYS A 12 -29.04 9.02 -9.30
N GLN A 13 -28.96 8.63 -10.58
CA GLN A 13 -30.04 7.93 -11.28
C GLN A 13 -29.94 6.39 -11.15
N THR A 14 -28.73 5.86 -10.90
CA THR A 14 -28.45 4.42 -10.93
C THR A 14 -28.20 3.80 -9.56
N ALA A 15 -27.97 4.61 -8.53
CA ALA A 15 -27.78 4.20 -7.15
C ALA A 15 -28.75 4.92 -6.21
N ASP A 16 -28.76 4.55 -4.92
CA ASP A 16 -29.54 5.30 -3.91
C ASP A 16 -29.04 6.77 -3.88
N PRO A 17 -29.94 7.77 -4.03
CA PRO A 17 -29.53 9.17 -4.09
C PRO A 17 -28.76 9.65 -2.85
N ARG A 18 -29.08 9.14 -1.65
CA ARG A 18 -28.38 9.50 -0.42
C ARG A 18 -26.96 8.97 -0.41
N VAL A 19 -26.76 7.75 -0.94
CA VAL A 19 -25.42 7.17 -1.11
C VAL A 19 -24.63 7.96 -2.16
N ALA A 20 -25.26 8.32 -3.27
CA ALA A 20 -24.63 9.12 -4.32
C ALA A 20 -24.21 10.51 -3.81
N ASP A 21 -25.05 11.16 -2.99
CA ASP A 21 -24.72 12.44 -2.34
C ASP A 21 -23.56 12.29 -1.35
N ALA A 22 -23.56 11.23 -0.54
CA ALA A 22 -22.48 10.96 0.41
C ALA A 22 -21.14 10.68 -0.31
N ILE A 23 -21.16 9.92 -1.40
CA ILE A 23 -19.98 9.67 -2.26
C ILE A 23 -19.48 10.99 -2.87
N GLN A 24 -20.39 11.82 -3.39
CA GLN A 24 -20.01 13.12 -3.95
C GLN A 24 -19.37 14.00 -2.89
N GLN A 25 -19.97 14.10 -1.71
CA GLN A 25 -19.42 14.86 -0.58
C GLN A 25 -18.03 14.33 -0.17
N LEU A 26 -17.85 13.02 -0.08
CA LEU A 26 -16.56 12.42 0.24
C LEU A 26 -15.49 12.82 -0.79
N ILE A 27 -15.78 12.76 -2.09
CA ILE A 27 -14.84 13.15 -3.15
C ILE A 27 -14.52 14.63 -3.09
N GLU A 28 -15.50 15.50 -2.80
CA GLU A 28 -15.33 16.95 -2.80
C GLU A 28 -14.62 17.47 -1.55
N THR A 29 -14.89 16.90 -0.38
CA THR A 29 -14.45 17.46 0.91
C THR A 29 -13.55 16.55 1.74
N GLY A 30 -13.48 15.25 1.42
CA GLY A 30 -12.65 14.28 2.14
C GLY A 30 -11.16 14.59 2.04
N GLN A 31 -10.41 14.17 3.03
CA GLN A 31 -8.94 14.25 3.01
C GLN A 31 -8.37 13.16 2.09
N ASP A 32 -7.15 13.33 1.61
CA ASP A 32 -6.53 12.41 0.64
C ASP A 32 -6.50 10.96 1.12
N HIS A 33 -6.19 10.73 2.41
CA HIS A 33 -6.17 9.39 2.97
C HIS A 33 -7.57 8.75 3.07
N GLU A 34 -8.65 9.54 3.16
CA GLU A 34 -10.02 9.05 3.19
C GLU A 34 -10.52 8.61 1.80
N LEU A 35 -9.82 9.01 0.75
CA LEU A 35 -10.12 8.72 -0.66
C LEU A 35 -9.28 7.57 -1.22
N ASN A 36 -8.40 7.01 -0.41
CA ASN A 36 -7.57 5.87 -0.77
C ASN A 36 -8.02 4.61 -0.04
N ARG A 37 -8.20 3.54 -0.78
CA ARG A 37 -8.58 2.20 -0.26
C ARG A 37 -9.77 2.24 0.69
N ILE A 38 -10.83 2.92 0.26
CA ILE A 38 -12.06 3.05 1.02
C ILE A 38 -12.64 1.66 1.28
N ASN A 39 -12.80 1.32 2.57
CA ASN A 39 -13.58 0.17 3.00
C ASN A 39 -15.06 0.60 3.05
N VAL A 40 -15.88 -0.03 2.19
CA VAL A 40 -17.28 0.34 2.06
C VAL A 40 -18.13 0.00 3.28
N LEU A 41 -17.72 -1.02 4.05
CA LEU A 41 -18.42 -1.40 5.29
C LEU A 41 -18.19 -0.33 6.38
N ASP A 42 -16.95 0.12 6.53
CA ASP A 42 -16.61 1.22 7.45
C ASP A 42 -17.29 2.53 7.02
N PHE A 43 -17.33 2.81 5.71
CA PHE A 43 -18.07 3.96 5.18
C PHE A 43 -19.57 3.88 5.49
N SER A 44 -20.20 2.71 5.37
CA SER A 44 -21.60 2.47 5.73
C SER A 44 -21.87 2.80 7.21
N VAL A 45 -21.02 2.29 8.11
CA VAL A 45 -21.11 2.54 9.55
C VAL A 45 -20.97 4.03 9.86
N ARG A 46 -19.95 4.71 9.32
CA ARG A 46 -19.68 6.14 9.58
C ARG A 46 -20.77 7.05 9.01
N SER A 47 -21.32 6.72 7.86
CA SER A 47 -22.38 7.52 7.21
C SER A 47 -23.78 7.22 7.73
N GLY A 48 -23.97 6.11 8.45
CA GLY A 48 -25.29 5.65 8.89
C GLY A 48 -26.20 5.21 7.74
N LEU A 49 -25.62 4.84 6.60
CA LEU A 49 -26.34 4.38 5.42
C LEU A 49 -26.40 2.86 5.39
N ASP A 50 -27.39 2.33 4.69
CA ASP A 50 -27.57 0.91 4.51
C ASP A 50 -26.41 0.28 3.74
N GLU A 51 -25.85 -0.83 4.25
CA GLU A 51 -24.65 -1.47 3.74
C GLU A 51 -24.78 -1.94 2.29
N GLU A 52 -25.90 -2.62 1.94
CA GLU A 52 -26.11 -3.12 0.58
C GLU A 52 -26.21 -1.97 -0.43
N ARG A 53 -26.85 -0.86 -0.04
CA ARG A 53 -26.95 0.33 -0.88
C ARG A 53 -25.60 1.02 -1.05
N VAL A 54 -24.78 1.07 0.01
CA VAL A 54 -23.42 1.62 -0.05
C VAL A 54 -22.54 0.77 -0.96
N ILE A 55 -22.52 -0.55 -0.80
CA ILE A 55 -21.79 -1.46 -1.69
C ILE A 55 -22.23 -1.25 -3.15
N SER A 56 -23.55 -1.27 -3.40
CA SER A 56 -24.09 -1.02 -4.74
C SER A 56 -23.67 0.34 -5.30
N GLY A 57 -23.72 1.38 -4.48
CA GLY A 57 -23.33 2.74 -4.86
C GLY A 57 -21.87 2.86 -5.28
N PHE A 58 -20.93 2.26 -4.51
CA PHE A 58 -19.51 2.25 -4.86
C PHE A 58 -19.23 1.41 -6.10
N LEU A 59 -19.91 0.29 -6.31
CA LEU A 59 -19.79 -0.50 -7.54
C LEU A 59 -20.27 0.30 -8.77
N HIS A 60 -21.40 1.01 -8.67
CA HIS A 60 -21.85 1.90 -9.73
C HIS A 60 -20.88 3.06 -9.97
N ALA A 61 -20.36 3.68 -8.91
CA ALA A 61 -19.39 4.75 -8.99
C ALA A 61 -18.09 4.30 -9.67
N SER A 62 -17.62 3.08 -9.36
CA SER A 62 -16.44 2.49 -10.01
C SER A 62 -16.69 2.23 -11.51
N ARG A 63 -17.86 1.70 -11.88
CA ARG A 63 -18.22 1.51 -13.30
C ARG A 63 -18.30 2.82 -14.09
N LEU A 64 -18.64 3.91 -13.42
CA LEU A 64 -18.65 5.26 -14.00
C LEU A 64 -17.25 5.90 -14.04
N GLY A 65 -16.22 5.27 -13.45
CA GLY A 65 -14.85 5.77 -13.42
C GLY A 65 -14.60 6.83 -12.34
N LEU A 66 -15.48 6.94 -11.33
CA LEU A 66 -15.25 7.80 -10.16
C LEU A 66 -14.23 7.19 -9.20
N PHE A 67 -14.20 5.87 -9.10
CA PHE A 67 -13.24 5.09 -8.31
C PHE A 67 -12.62 3.96 -9.12
N ASP A 68 -11.39 3.65 -8.78
CA ASP A 68 -10.70 2.42 -9.19
C ASP A 68 -10.93 1.36 -8.10
N LEU A 69 -11.51 0.21 -8.48
CA LEU A 69 -11.72 -0.94 -7.61
C LEU A 69 -10.48 -1.82 -7.62
N THR A 70 -10.00 -2.20 -6.44
CA THR A 70 -8.86 -3.10 -6.28
C THR A 70 -9.19 -4.27 -5.36
N TRP A 71 -8.56 -5.41 -5.66
CA TRP A 71 -8.52 -6.61 -4.83
C TRP A 71 -7.15 -6.66 -4.19
N ASN A 72 -7.09 -6.39 -2.89
CA ASN A 72 -5.85 -6.29 -2.13
C ASN A 72 -5.59 -7.60 -1.40
N VAL A 73 -4.40 -8.15 -1.53
CA VAL A 73 -3.94 -9.27 -0.70
C VAL A 73 -3.31 -8.69 0.56
N LEU A 74 -3.84 -9.06 1.71
CA LEU A 74 -3.40 -8.53 3.00
C LEU A 74 -2.47 -9.50 3.72
N CYS A 75 -1.49 -8.95 4.41
CA CYS A 75 -0.66 -9.71 5.35
C CYS A 75 -1.48 -10.09 6.59
N PRO A 76 -1.62 -11.39 6.92
CA PRO A 76 -2.38 -11.81 8.10
C PRO A 76 -1.71 -11.38 9.42
N GLY A 77 -0.42 -11.01 9.38
CA GLY A 77 0.33 -10.58 10.56
C GLY A 77 0.13 -9.11 10.91
N CYS A 78 0.16 -8.21 9.92
CA CYS A 78 0.12 -6.75 10.17
C CYS A 78 -0.97 -6.01 9.38
N GLY A 79 -1.74 -6.69 8.50
CA GLY A 79 -2.74 -6.06 7.65
C GLY A 79 -2.16 -5.19 6.51
N GLY A 80 -0.86 -5.28 6.27
CA GLY A 80 -0.22 -4.59 5.15
C GLY A 80 -0.64 -5.19 3.82
N VAL A 81 -0.81 -4.36 2.80
CA VAL A 81 -1.15 -4.79 1.45
C VAL A 81 0.09 -5.34 0.77
N LEU A 82 0.07 -6.62 0.47
CA LEU A 82 1.18 -7.35 -0.18
C LEU A 82 1.10 -7.25 -1.70
N ASP A 83 -0.12 -7.20 -2.23
CA ASP A 83 -0.39 -7.07 -3.66
C ASP A 83 -1.76 -6.44 -3.88
N ALA A 84 -1.95 -5.79 -5.04
CA ALA A 84 -3.20 -5.15 -5.41
C ALA A 84 -3.52 -5.43 -6.88
N HIS A 85 -4.72 -5.91 -7.15
CA HIS A 85 -5.16 -6.32 -8.47
C HIS A 85 -6.46 -5.63 -8.89
N SER A 86 -6.59 -5.31 -10.17
CA SER A 86 -7.83 -4.77 -10.73
C SER A 86 -8.93 -5.81 -10.93
N THR A 87 -8.59 -7.10 -10.88
CA THR A 87 -9.55 -8.21 -11.05
C THR A 87 -9.20 -9.38 -10.14
N LEU A 88 -10.21 -10.08 -9.63
CA LEU A 88 -10.03 -11.28 -8.83
C LEU A 88 -9.28 -12.40 -9.59
N LYS A 89 -9.43 -12.48 -10.91
CA LYS A 89 -8.75 -13.46 -11.75
C LYS A 89 -7.25 -13.27 -11.87
N SER A 90 -6.75 -12.09 -11.55
CA SER A 90 -5.31 -11.78 -11.56
C SER A 90 -4.62 -12.11 -10.24
N LEU A 91 -5.38 -12.46 -9.20
CA LEU A 91 -4.83 -12.99 -7.96
C LEU A 91 -4.14 -14.32 -8.25
N ARG A 92 -2.91 -14.44 -7.80
CA ARG A 92 -2.12 -15.67 -7.89
C ARG A 92 -2.16 -16.40 -6.57
N HIS A 93 -2.14 -17.72 -6.61
CA HIS A 93 -1.85 -18.55 -5.45
C HIS A 93 -0.33 -18.68 -5.28
N ASP A 94 0.35 -17.54 -5.19
CA ASP A 94 1.80 -17.49 -5.01
C ASP A 94 2.11 -17.24 -3.52
N ASP A 95 3.33 -17.58 -3.12
CA ASP A 95 3.85 -17.22 -1.80
C ASP A 95 4.06 -15.70 -1.73
N TYR A 96 3.35 -15.03 -0.84
CA TYR A 96 3.51 -13.62 -0.58
C TYR A 96 4.47 -13.39 0.59
N HIS A 97 5.36 -12.41 0.46
CA HIS A 97 6.28 -12.00 1.52
C HIS A 97 5.93 -10.60 2.01
N CYS A 98 5.76 -10.47 3.33
CA CYS A 98 5.55 -9.19 3.95
C CYS A 98 6.88 -8.53 4.31
N GLY A 99 7.16 -7.37 3.71
CA GLY A 99 8.36 -6.58 4.01
C GLY A 99 8.46 -6.09 5.45
N LEU A 100 7.33 -5.94 6.15
CA LEU A 100 7.30 -5.48 7.53
C LEU A 100 7.43 -6.64 8.54
N CYS A 101 6.73 -7.76 8.29
CA CYS A 101 6.73 -8.93 9.20
C CYS A 101 7.89 -9.88 8.94
N ALA A 102 8.61 -9.74 7.84
CA ALA A 102 9.66 -10.65 7.39
C ALA A 102 9.21 -12.12 7.27
N CYS A 103 7.92 -12.34 6.95
CA CYS A 103 7.30 -13.66 6.86
C CYS A 103 6.67 -13.89 5.49
N GLY A 104 6.72 -15.14 5.02
CA GLY A 104 6.02 -15.61 3.85
C GLY A 104 4.63 -16.16 4.20
N TYR A 105 3.68 -16.03 3.27
CA TYR A 105 2.31 -16.50 3.42
C TYR A 105 1.80 -17.08 2.11
N GLU A 106 1.06 -18.19 2.19
CA GLU A 106 0.19 -18.64 1.10
C GLU A 106 -1.12 -17.85 1.17
N ALA A 107 -1.49 -17.18 0.09
CA ALA A 107 -2.73 -16.39 0.07
C ALA A 107 -3.96 -17.31 0.04
N SER A 108 -4.84 -17.14 1.02
CA SER A 108 -6.20 -17.65 1.02
C SER A 108 -7.15 -16.55 0.58
N VAL A 109 -7.93 -16.79 -0.48
CA VAL A 109 -8.85 -15.78 -1.03
C VAL A 109 -9.90 -15.35 -0.01
N ASP A 110 -10.34 -16.28 0.84
CA ASP A 110 -11.45 -16.06 1.76
C ASP A 110 -11.04 -15.24 3.02
N GLU A 111 -9.77 -15.27 3.40
CA GLU A 111 -9.32 -14.70 4.66
C GLU A 111 -8.37 -13.49 4.50
N GLN A 112 -7.80 -13.31 3.30
CA GLN A 112 -6.71 -12.35 3.10
C GLN A 112 -6.97 -11.38 1.95
N VAL A 113 -8.15 -11.40 1.35
CA VAL A 113 -8.47 -10.52 0.23
C VAL A 113 -9.48 -9.47 0.66
N GLU A 114 -9.10 -8.21 0.51
CA GLU A 114 -9.95 -7.05 0.73
C GLU A 114 -10.34 -6.41 -0.61
N VAL A 115 -11.60 -6.00 -0.72
CA VAL A 115 -12.07 -5.14 -1.81
C VAL A 115 -12.04 -3.70 -1.35
N ALA A 116 -11.32 -2.86 -2.07
CA ALA A 116 -11.21 -1.45 -1.75
C ALA A 116 -11.44 -0.56 -2.97
N PHE A 117 -11.82 0.69 -2.72
CA PHE A 117 -12.08 1.70 -3.74
C PHE A 117 -11.18 2.91 -3.52
N THR A 118 -10.42 3.29 -4.53
CA THR A 118 -9.61 4.51 -4.50
C THR A 118 -10.16 5.50 -5.51
N VAL A 119 -10.26 6.78 -5.14
CA VAL A 119 -10.73 7.80 -6.08
C VAL A 119 -9.85 7.80 -7.34
N SER A 120 -10.48 7.85 -8.50
CA SER A 120 -9.74 7.87 -9.77
C SER A 120 -8.91 9.17 -9.90
N PRO A 121 -7.63 9.11 -10.34
CA PRO A 121 -6.81 10.30 -10.54
C PRO A 121 -7.35 11.26 -11.60
N ARG A 122 -8.30 10.80 -12.43
CA ARG A 122 -9.03 11.64 -13.41
C ARG A 122 -10.08 12.51 -12.74
N VAL A 123 -10.61 12.09 -11.58
CA VAL A 123 -11.63 12.80 -10.81
C VAL A 123 -10.96 13.72 -9.80
N ARG A 124 -10.04 13.16 -9.00
CA ARG A 124 -9.25 13.92 -8.02
C ARG A 124 -7.91 13.23 -7.78
N ARG A 125 -6.81 13.97 -7.97
CA ARG A 125 -5.48 13.48 -7.58
C ARG A 125 -5.32 13.57 -6.07
N ILE A 126 -4.83 12.49 -5.49
CA ILE A 126 -4.48 12.38 -4.06
C ILE A 126 -3.03 11.94 -3.93
N ALA A 127 -2.44 12.15 -2.75
CA ALA A 127 -1.04 11.82 -2.49
C ALA A 127 -0.72 10.33 -2.72
N ALA A 128 -1.65 9.43 -2.40
CA ALA A 128 -1.49 7.99 -2.62
C ALA A 128 -1.37 7.56 -4.10
N HIS A 129 -1.69 8.43 -5.07
CA HIS A 129 -1.46 8.16 -6.49
C HIS A 129 0.03 8.28 -6.88
N ASP A 130 0.86 8.86 -6.03
CA ASP A 130 2.30 8.94 -6.20
C ASP A 130 3.01 8.50 -4.91
N PRO A 131 3.06 7.17 -4.66
CA PRO A 131 3.62 6.62 -3.43
C PRO A 131 5.07 7.02 -3.17
N ASN A 132 5.85 7.26 -4.25
CA ASN A 132 7.25 7.65 -4.14
C ASN A 132 7.46 9.04 -3.56
N SER A 133 6.46 9.92 -3.65
CA SER A 133 6.53 11.27 -3.10
C SER A 133 6.20 11.34 -1.60
N LEU A 134 5.71 10.26 -1.02
CA LEU A 134 5.29 10.21 0.38
C LEU A 134 6.48 9.98 1.31
N PRO A 135 6.56 10.71 2.44
CA PRO A 135 7.44 10.33 3.53
C PRO A 135 7.11 8.91 4.04
N PRO A 136 8.07 8.14 4.62
CA PRO A 136 7.86 6.76 5.03
C PRO A 136 6.60 6.54 5.88
N TRP A 137 6.39 7.38 6.89
CA TRP A 137 5.21 7.28 7.74
C TRP A 137 3.88 7.47 6.98
N GLU A 138 3.81 8.50 6.14
CA GLU A 138 2.60 8.76 5.34
C GLU A 138 2.35 7.64 4.32
N TYR A 139 3.41 7.07 3.75
CA TYR A 139 3.30 5.91 2.89
C TYR A 139 2.71 4.70 3.62
N TYR A 140 3.25 4.35 4.79
CA TYR A 140 2.71 3.23 5.58
C TYR A 140 1.24 3.43 5.92
N LYS A 141 0.88 4.62 6.35
CA LYS A 141 -0.48 4.98 6.74
C LYS A 141 -1.47 5.02 5.57
N GLN A 142 -1.06 5.56 4.43
CA GLN A 142 -1.96 5.80 3.30
C GLN A 142 -1.93 4.69 2.24
N VAL A 143 -0.81 3.99 2.09
CA VAL A 143 -0.59 3.06 0.98
C VAL A 143 -0.35 1.63 1.44
N PHE A 144 0.47 1.43 2.47
CA PHE A 144 0.87 0.08 2.87
C PHE A 144 -0.22 -0.63 3.69
N TRP A 145 -0.80 0.03 4.70
CA TRP A 145 -1.82 -0.62 5.51
C TRP A 145 -3.22 -0.51 4.92
N SER A 146 -4.01 -1.56 5.12
CA SER A 146 -5.45 -1.50 4.93
C SER A 146 -6.09 -0.49 5.88
N SER A 147 -7.17 0.15 5.45
CA SER A 147 -7.93 1.12 6.26
C SER A 147 -8.51 0.52 7.56
N GLY A 148 -8.69 -0.81 7.61
CA GLY A 148 -9.18 -1.53 8.79
C GLY A 148 -8.13 -1.86 9.84
N VAL A 149 -6.86 -1.50 9.61
CA VAL A 149 -5.77 -1.78 10.58
C VAL A 149 -5.78 -0.74 11.68
N ASP A 150 -5.98 -1.21 12.92
CA ASP A 150 -5.86 -0.41 14.13
C ASP A 150 -4.51 -0.69 14.81
N PHE A 151 -3.68 0.34 14.98
CA PHE A 151 -2.37 0.27 15.63
C PHE A 151 -2.04 1.61 16.28
N ASP A 152 -1.12 1.60 17.24
CA ASP A 152 -0.64 2.82 17.87
C ASP A 152 0.20 3.65 16.87
N LYS A 153 -0.45 4.69 16.34
CA LYS A 153 0.12 5.52 15.27
C LYS A 153 1.34 6.31 15.72
N ALA A 154 1.42 6.68 17.00
CA ALA A 154 2.51 7.51 17.51
C ALA A 154 3.81 6.72 17.64
N ASP A 155 3.73 5.51 18.18
CA ASP A 155 4.89 4.62 18.34
C ASP A 155 5.43 4.19 16.98
N PHE A 156 4.54 3.92 16.01
CA PHE A 156 4.96 3.49 14.70
C PHE A 156 5.56 4.62 13.84
N ALA A 157 5.08 5.85 13.95
CA ALA A 157 5.66 6.99 13.24
C ALA A 157 7.14 7.16 13.62
N THR A 158 7.43 7.10 14.93
CA THR A 158 8.80 7.15 15.44
C THR A 158 9.63 5.97 14.93
N LEU A 159 9.07 4.77 14.92
CA LEU A 159 9.77 3.57 14.43
C LEU A 159 10.07 3.64 12.93
N ALA A 160 9.14 4.16 12.12
CA ALA A 160 9.34 4.31 10.69
C ALA A 160 10.45 5.32 10.36
N ASP A 161 10.45 6.45 11.07
CA ASP A 161 11.47 7.50 10.88
C ASP A 161 12.85 7.05 11.38
N GLU A 162 12.94 6.48 12.58
CA GLU A 162 14.19 5.99 13.15
C GLU A 162 14.70 4.70 12.48
N GLY A 163 13.80 3.89 11.95
CA GLY A 163 14.10 2.65 11.24
C GLY A 163 14.63 2.88 9.82
N THR A 164 14.26 3.97 9.18
CA THR A 164 14.70 4.27 7.81
C THR A 164 16.16 4.72 7.79
N LEU A 165 17.01 3.94 7.14
CA LEU A 165 18.45 4.22 7.03
C LEU A 165 18.78 5.12 5.84
N GLU A 166 18.11 4.91 4.71
CA GLU A 166 18.34 5.65 3.47
C GLU A 166 17.11 5.57 2.55
N ILE A 167 16.88 6.60 1.77
CA ILE A 167 15.90 6.64 0.68
C ILE A 167 16.64 7.09 -0.57
N LEU A 168 16.56 6.30 -1.63
CA LEU A 168 17.22 6.63 -2.89
C LEU A 168 16.34 6.31 -4.08
N GLU A 169 16.51 7.07 -5.16
CA GLU A 169 15.98 6.74 -6.46
C GLU A 169 17.03 5.94 -7.23
N LEU A 170 16.64 4.77 -7.72
CA LEU A 170 17.52 3.90 -8.48
C LEU A 170 16.85 3.50 -9.79
N PRO A 171 17.35 4.01 -10.93
CA PRO A 171 16.87 3.60 -12.24
C PRO A 171 17.07 2.10 -12.47
N ALA A 172 16.12 1.48 -13.18
CA ALA A 172 16.20 0.06 -13.47
C ALA A 172 17.47 -0.32 -14.26
N GLY A 173 18.26 -1.22 -13.70
CA GLY A 173 19.55 -1.66 -14.23
C GLY A 173 20.76 -0.89 -13.70
N ASP A 174 20.54 0.15 -12.91
CA ASP A 174 21.62 0.87 -12.24
C ASP A 174 22.04 0.15 -10.94
N LYS A 175 23.19 0.58 -10.42
CA LYS A 175 23.79 0.08 -9.19
C LYS A 175 24.00 1.23 -8.22
N ALA A 176 23.64 0.99 -6.95
CA ALA A 176 24.00 1.90 -5.87
C ALA A 176 24.97 1.22 -4.92
N VAL A 177 25.95 1.96 -4.42
CA VAL A 177 26.81 1.55 -3.33
C VAL A 177 26.61 2.52 -2.18
N LEU A 178 26.02 2.01 -1.10
CA LEU A 178 25.69 2.79 0.07
C LEU A 178 26.74 2.57 1.15
N SER A 179 27.07 3.63 1.87
CA SER A 179 27.91 3.55 3.05
C SER A 179 27.03 3.70 4.27
N LEU A 180 26.75 2.60 4.96
CA LEU A 180 25.81 2.54 6.07
C LEU A 180 26.46 2.00 7.34
N GLN A 181 25.96 2.44 8.49
CA GLN A 181 26.23 1.77 9.76
C GLN A 181 25.21 0.65 9.90
N LEU A 182 25.67 -0.58 9.65
CA LEU A 182 24.78 -1.75 9.58
C LEU A 182 24.32 -2.18 10.98
N PRO A 183 23.04 -2.50 11.15
CA PRO A 183 22.52 -3.08 12.39
C PRO A 183 23.01 -4.52 12.57
N LYS A 184 22.78 -5.09 13.74
CA LYS A 184 23.14 -6.49 14.04
C LYS A 184 22.25 -7.52 13.34
N GLU A 185 21.05 -7.14 12.98
CA GLU A 185 20.02 -8.06 12.48
C GLU A 185 20.03 -8.10 10.95
N PHE A 186 18.90 -7.76 10.34
CA PHE A 186 18.79 -7.70 8.88
C PHE A 186 18.37 -6.30 8.43
N ILE A 187 18.64 -6.03 7.17
CA ILE A 187 18.20 -4.81 6.48
C ILE A 187 17.07 -5.20 5.53
N ILE A 188 16.06 -4.35 5.45
CA ILE A 188 15.00 -4.46 4.47
C ILE A 188 15.24 -3.41 3.40
N VAL A 189 15.35 -3.84 2.16
CA VAL A 189 15.29 -2.97 0.98
C VAL A 189 13.87 -3.08 0.42
N PHE A 190 13.14 -1.99 0.40
CA PHE A 190 11.72 -1.98 0.08
C PHE A 190 11.42 -1.01 -1.06
N GLU A 191 10.61 -1.44 -2.00
CA GLU A 191 10.12 -0.64 -3.12
C GLU A 191 8.62 -0.34 -2.92
N PRO A 192 8.24 0.96 -2.76
CA PRO A 192 6.91 1.33 -2.31
C PRO A 192 5.80 1.24 -3.38
N VAL A 193 6.13 1.13 -4.65
CA VAL A 193 5.10 1.03 -5.72
C VAL A 193 4.62 -0.40 -5.91
N THR A 194 5.57 -1.35 -5.95
CA THR A 194 5.26 -2.78 -6.16
C THR A 194 5.16 -3.57 -4.87
N HIS A 195 5.48 -2.96 -3.72
CA HIS A 195 5.60 -3.60 -2.41
C HIS A 195 6.65 -4.72 -2.37
N ALA A 196 7.57 -4.73 -3.33
CA ALA A 196 8.66 -5.69 -3.34
C ALA A 196 9.64 -5.41 -2.21
N ALA A 197 10.03 -6.46 -1.49
CA ALA A 197 10.99 -6.38 -0.40
C ALA A 197 12.10 -7.39 -0.58
N GLN A 198 13.34 -6.98 -0.25
CA GLN A 198 14.49 -7.85 -0.16
C GLN A 198 15.07 -7.78 1.24
N PHE A 199 15.28 -8.93 1.85
CA PHE A 199 15.91 -9.07 3.16
C PHE A 199 17.39 -9.37 2.99
N ILE A 200 18.23 -8.59 3.66
CA ILE A 200 19.69 -8.75 3.66
C ILE A 200 20.12 -9.07 5.08
N ASP A 201 20.54 -10.30 5.30
CA ASP A 201 21.08 -10.75 6.59
C ASP A 201 22.47 -10.15 6.80
N VAL A 202 22.65 -9.44 7.92
CA VAL A 202 23.90 -8.78 8.28
C VAL A 202 24.69 -9.71 9.17
N GLN A 203 25.73 -10.31 8.60
CA GLN A 203 26.61 -11.23 9.31
C GLN A 203 27.70 -10.47 10.10
N GLY A 204 27.95 -10.92 11.32
CA GLY A 204 29.02 -10.39 12.18
C GLY A 204 28.55 -9.53 13.34
N GLU A 205 29.50 -9.02 14.12
CA GLU A 205 29.18 -8.14 15.24
C GLU A 205 28.93 -6.70 14.77
N PRO A 206 28.01 -5.95 15.41
CA PRO A 206 27.74 -4.57 15.08
C PRO A 206 29.01 -3.72 15.25
N THR A 207 29.34 -2.97 14.23
CA THR A 207 30.49 -2.06 14.30
C THR A 207 30.01 -0.61 14.21
N LYS A 208 30.77 0.33 14.80
CA LYS A 208 30.54 1.75 14.63
C LYS A 208 31.05 2.26 13.29
N GLU A 209 31.79 1.43 12.56
CA GLU A 209 32.31 1.77 11.25
C GLU A 209 31.23 1.61 10.18
N ARG A 210 31.24 2.52 9.23
CA ARG A 210 30.34 2.44 8.06
C ARG A 210 30.84 1.35 7.11
N GLN A 211 29.95 0.47 6.71
CA GLN A 211 30.22 -0.59 5.74
C GLN A 211 29.57 -0.25 4.40
N GLN A 212 30.09 -0.83 3.34
CA GLN A 212 29.55 -0.65 1.99
C GLN A 212 28.52 -1.73 1.69
N LEU A 213 27.32 -1.31 1.31
CA LEU A 213 26.24 -2.16 0.82
C LEU A 213 26.01 -1.89 -0.66
N GLY A 214 26.25 -2.89 -1.50
CA GLY A 214 25.96 -2.81 -2.94
C GLY A 214 24.53 -3.26 -3.23
N LEU A 215 23.74 -2.42 -3.90
CA LEU A 215 22.40 -2.74 -4.35
C LEU A 215 22.37 -2.79 -5.88
N VAL A 216 21.73 -3.81 -6.42
CA VAL A 216 21.52 -3.98 -7.86
C VAL A 216 20.07 -4.38 -8.08
N PHE A 217 19.34 -3.61 -8.85
CA PHE A 217 17.99 -3.97 -9.29
C PHE A 217 18.07 -4.53 -10.71
N ASP A 218 17.94 -5.84 -10.83
CA ASP A 218 17.97 -6.51 -12.12
C ASP A 218 16.60 -6.45 -12.80
N LYS A 219 16.60 -6.10 -14.08
CA LYS A 219 15.41 -6.11 -14.93
C LYS A 219 14.84 -7.51 -15.19
N THR A 220 15.63 -8.54 -14.93
CA THR A 220 15.36 -9.92 -15.37
C THR A 220 15.02 -10.89 -14.23
N ALA A 221 15.03 -10.45 -12.97
CA ALA A 221 14.68 -11.30 -11.85
C ALA A 221 13.24 -11.79 -11.96
N SER A 222 13.07 -12.98 -12.51
CA SER A 222 11.80 -13.72 -12.49
C SER A 222 11.57 -14.24 -11.07
N PRO A 223 10.37 -14.15 -10.53
CA PRO A 223 10.10 -14.53 -9.14
C PRO A 223 10.05 -16.06 -9.00
N THR A 224 11.19 -16.70 -8.85
CA THR A 224 11.27 -17.98 -8.16
C THR A 224 11.66 -17.68 -6.72
N GLY A 225 10.62 -17.31 -5.94
CA GLY A 225 10.78 -16.89 -4.55
C GLY A 225 10.43 -15.42 -4.35
N GLY A 226 9.14 -15.09 -4.43
CA GLY A 226 8.55 -13.89 -3.84
C GLY A 226 9.03 -12.49 -4.24
N THR A 227 9.97 -12.34 -5.16
CA THR A 227 10.49 -11.03 -5.56
C THR A 227 9.88 -10.60 -6.88
N ARG A 228 8.97 -9.65 -6.84
CA ARG A 228 8.32 -9.08 -8.03
C ARG A 228 9.29 -8.15 -8.78
N THR A 229 9.42 -8.33 -10.08
CA THR A 229 10.26 -7.51 -10.95
C THR A 229 9.64 -6.12 -11.10
N MET A 230 10.39 -5.09 -10.76
CA MET A 230 10.00 -3.69 -10.95
C MET A 230 9.82 -3.36 -12.42
N ARG A 231 8.68 -2.75 -12.78
CA ARG A 231 8.38 -2.28 -14.12
C ARG A 231 8.47 -0.75 -14.28
N SER A 232 9.02 -0.03 -13.30
CA SER A 232 9.21 1.41 -13.42
C SER A 232 10.59 1.74 -14.01
N THR A 233 10.68 2.84 -14.73
CA THR A 233 11.94 3.36 -15.24
C THR A 233 12.83 3.94 -14.15
N VAL A 234 12.25 4.28 -13.01
CA VAL A 234 12.91 4.74 -11.79
C VAL A 234 12.15 4.18 -10.60
N SER A 235 12.84 3.60 -9.62
CA SER A 235 12.26 3.09 -8.39
C SER A 235 12.84 3.80 -7.19
N THR A 236 12.00 4.26 -6.29
CA THR A 236 12.41 4.72 -4.97
C THR A 236 12.61 3.50 -4.09
N CYS A 237 13.76 3.42 -3.44
CA CYS A 237 14.09 2.32 -2.55
C CYS A 237 14.28 2.84 -1.15
N TRP A 238 13.60 2.23 -0.21
CA TRP A 238 13.77 2.49 1.21
C TRP A 238 14.59 1.39 1.85
N ILE A 239 15.60 1.79 2.58
CA ILE A 239 16.46 0.88 3.30
C ILE A 239 16.21 1.10 4.77
N SER A 240 15.64 0.10 5.43
CA SER A 240 15.32 0.15 6.84
C SER A 240 15.97 -1.02 7.59
N ARG A 241 16.24 -0.79 8.87
CA ARG A 241 16.60 -1.87 9.81
C ARG A 241 15.35 -2.58 10.29
N SER A 242 15.46 -3.86 10.59
CA SER A 242 14.39 -4.60 11.23
C SER A 242 13.99 -3.91 12.54
N GLY A 243 12.72 -3.58 12.66
CA GLY A 243 12.21 -3.06 13.92
C GLY A 243 12.27 -4.15 14.99
N ALA A 244 13.24 -4.08 15.88
CA ALA A 244 13.23 -4.90 17.07
C ALA A 244 11.92 -4.63 17.84
N GLY A 245 11.00 -5.58 17.79
CA GLY A 245 9.94 -5.69 18.77
C GLY A 245 8.57 -5.13 18.45
N LEU A 246 7.96 -5.52 17.33
CA LEU A 246 6.51 -5.68 17.33
C LEU A 246 6.17 -6.96 18.14
N THR A 247 6.43 -6.94 19.44
CA THR A 247 5.91 -7.96 20.34
C THR A 247 4.41 -7.78 20.40
N LYS A 248 3.66 -8.70 19.77
CA LYS A 248 2.24 -8.89 20.02
C LYS A 248 2.02 -8.94 21.53
N LYS A 249 1.46 -7.89 22.12
CA LYS A 249 0.74 -8.06 23.39
C LYS A 249 -0.49 -8.90 23.05
N ARG A 250 -0.49 -10.14 23.56
CA ARG A 250 -1.68 -11.00 23.58
C ARG A 250 -2.76 -10.39 24.45
#